data_c9e442465a191423520982a76f2d3cc9
#
_entry.id   c9e442465a191423520982a76f2d3cc9
#
_cell.length_a   1.000
_cell.length_b   1.000
_cell.length_c   1.000
_cell.angle_alpha   90.00
_cell.angle_beta   90.00
_cell.angle_gamma   90.00
#
_symmetry.space_group_name_H-M   'P 1'
#
loop_
_entity.id
_entity.type
_entity.pdbx_description
1 polymer ?
#
loop_
_entity_poly.entity_id
_entity_poly.type
_entity_poly.pdbx_seq_one_letter_code
_entity_poly.pdbx_strand_id
1 'polypeptide(L)'
;MLRRFSLIAIAMVALLALGMGFANQGNQTVTLKAGKTSPASGKQMYASYCAPCHGADGRGNGPIAPELKVPPADLTVLSRNNHGKFPDSHIVSVLQNGTELRAHGTEEMPVWGPIFGKMDVTNPQDKLLRISNVSRYLETLQVK
;
A
#
# COMPACT_ATOMS: atom_id res chain seq x y z
N MET A 1 -4.16 -63.79 21.85
CA MET A 1 -3.18 -62.90 21.19
C MET A 1 -3.80 -61.96 20.10
N LEU A 2 -4.88 -62.34 19.42
CA LEU A 2 -5.49 -61.52 18.35
C LEU A 2 -6.06 -60.15 18.80
N ARG A 3 -6.58 -60.03 20.04
CA ARG A 3 -7.21 -58.77 20.50
C ARG A 3 -6.25 -57.59 20.72
N ARG A 4 -4.95 -57.89 20.97
CA ARG A 4 -3.94 -56.82 21.19
C ARG A 4 -3.45 -56.19 19.87
N PHE A 5 -3.47 -56.90 18.78
CA PHE A 5 -3.09 -56.39 17.45
C PHE A 5 -4.17 -55.44 16.89
N SER A 6 -5.45 -55.69 17.21
CA SER A 6 -6.56 -54.83 16.73
C SER A 6 -6.54 -53.43 17.31
N LEU A 7 -6.15 -53.27 18.60
CA LEU A 7 -6.08 -51.98 19.27
C LEU A 7 -4.90 -51.12 18.77
N ILE A 8 -3.78 -51.75 18.42
CA ILE A 8 -2.61 -51.06 17.90
C ILE A 8 -2.88 -50.54 16.46
N ALA A 9 -3.58 -51.30 15.62
CA ALA A 9 -3.98 -50.89 14.29
C ALA A 9 -4.93 -49.69 14.28
N ILE A 10 -5.88 -49.64 15.22
CA ILE A 10 -6.84 -48.52 15.38
C ILE A 10 -6.12 -47.26 15.85
N ALA A 11 -5.15 -47.38 16.79
CA ALA A 11 -4.36 -46.25 17.23
C ALA A 11 -3.48 -45.62 16.14
N MET A 12 -2.90 -46.40 15.24
CA MET A 12 -2.09 -45.93 14.14
C MET A 12 -2.92 -45.20 13.07
N VAL A 13 -4.15 -45.64 12.81
CA VAL A 13 -5.06 -44.95 11.86
C VAL A 13 -5.54 -43.62 12.43
N ALA A 14 -5.75 -43.52 13.75
CA ALA A 14 -6.15 -42.28 14.39
C ALA A 14 -5.03 -41.21 14.40
N LEU A 15 -3.75 -41.60 14.48
CA LEU A 15 -2.63 -40.67 14.42
C LEU A 15 -2.38 -40.10 13.01
N LEU A 16 -2.73 -40.84 11.96
CA LEU A 16 -2.60 -40.38 10.57
C LEU A 16 -3.69 -39.37 10.16
N ALA A 17 -4.81 -39.32 10.87
CA ALA A 17 -5.91 -38.39 10.58
C ALA A 17 -5.68 -36.98 11.19
N LEU A 18 -4.77 -36.80 12.16
CA LEU A 18 -4.47 -35.50 12.77
C LEU A 18 -3.41 -34.68 12.04
N GLY A 19 -2.80 -35.23 10.98
CA GLY A 19 -1.64 -34.61 10.30
C GLY A 19 -1.97 -33.77 9.06
N MET A 20 -3.22 -33.61 8.63
CA MET A 20 -3.57 -32.94 7.37
C MET A 20 -4.32 -31.61 7.55
N GLY A 21 -4.02 -30.89 8.62
CA GLY A 21 -4.49 -29.53 8.81
C GLY A 21 -3.43 -28.49 8.42
N PHE A 22 -2.74 -28.65 7.30
CA PHE A 22 -2.00 -27.52 6.71
C PHE A 22 -3.03 -26.56 6.15
N ALA A 23 -3.36 -25.52 6.92
CA ALA A 23 -4.07 -24.37 6.42
C ALA A 23 -3.29 -23.86 5.20
N ASN A 24 -3.89 -24.01 4.03
CA ASN A 24 -3.47 -23.34 2.82
C ASN A 24 -3.63 -21.84 3.07
N GLN A 25 -2.58 -21.19 3.54
CA GLN A 25 -2.49 -19.73 3.54
C GLN A 25 -2.41 -19.33 2.06
N GLY A 26 -3.58 -19.19 1.46
CA GLY A 26 -3.72 -18.64 0.13
C GLY A 26 -3.00 -17.32 0.08
N ASN A 27 -1.95 -17.25 -0.73
CA ASN A 27 -1.25 -16.04 -1.09
C ASN A 27 -2.29 -15.09 -1.71
N GLN A 28 -2.91 -14.23 -0.89
CA GLN A 28 -3.87 -13.24 -1.35
C GLN A 28 -3.09 -12.16 -2.10
N THR A 29 -2.95 -12.34 -3.38
CA THR A 29 -2.46 -11.28 -4.27
C THR A 29 -3.48 -10.15 -4.22
N VAL A 30 -3.19 -9.09 -3.47
CA VAL A 30 -3.99 -7.87 -3.43
C VAL A 30 -3.83 -7.19 -4.79
N THR A 31 -4.73 -7.52 -5.71
CA THR A 31 -4.79 -6.83 -7.01
C THR A 31 -5.45 -5.48 -6.77
N LEU A 32 -4.64 -4.43 -6.65
CA LEU A 32 -5.13 -3.05 -6.66
C LEU A 32 -5.70 -2.77 -8.06
N LYS A 33 -7.00 -2.94 -8.23
CA LYS A 33 -7.71 -2.41 -9.39
C LYS A 33 -7.70 -0.90 -9.28
N ALA A 34 -6.71 -0.27 -9.90
CA ALA A 34 -6.69 1.18 -10.11
C ALA A 34 -7.84 1.53 -11.06
N GLY A 35 -9.05 1.71 -10.49
CA GLY A 35 -10.19 2.24 -11.23
C GLY A 35 -9.85 3.64 -11.74
N LYS A 36 -10.40 4.05 -12.90
CA LYS A 36 -10.25 5.41 -13.40
C LYS A 36 -10.78 6.40 -12.36
N THR A 37 -9.88 7.09 -11.67
CA THR A 37 -10.24 8.17 -10.75
C THR A 37 -10.32 9.49 -11.51
N SER A 38 -11.17 10.40 -11.02
CA SER A 38 -11.21 11.77 -11.55
C SER A 38 -9.88 12.48 -11.28
N PRO A 39 -9.24 13.11 -12.26
CA PRO A 39 -8.06 13.93 -12.06
C PRO A 39 -8.32 15.12 -11.14
N ALA A 40 -9.57 15.57 -11.02
CA ALA A 40 -9.97 16.69 -10.19
C ALA A 40 -10.14 16.33 -8.69
N SER A 41 -10.16 15.02 -8.32
CA SER A 41 -10.40 14.60 -6.94
C SER A 41 -9.15 14.01 -6.29
N GLY A 42 -8.37 14.85 -5.59
CA GLY A 42 -7.22 14.42 -4.79
C GLY A 42 -7.59 13.39 -3.74
N LYS A 43 -8.74 13.56 -3.06
CA LYS A 43 -9.26 12.61 -2.08
C LYS A 43 -9.51 11.22 -2.68
N GLN A 44 -10.16 11.16 -3.85
CA GLN A 44 -10.45 9.89 -4.52
C GLN A 44 -9.16 9.20 -4.97
N MET A 45 -8.21 9.96 -5.52
CA MET A 45 -6.91 9.42 -5.92
C MET A 45 -6.12 8.93 -4.72
N TYR A 46 -6.09 9.69 -3.64
CA TYR A 46 -5.45 9.27 -2.40
C TYR A 46 -6.04 7.95 -1.88
N ALA A 47 -7.36 7.87 -1.76
CA ALA A 47 -8.03 6.66 -1.29
C ALA A 47 -7.72 5.43 -2.15
N SER A 48 -7.62 5.63 -3.48
CA SER A 48 -7.40 4.52 -4.42
C SER A 48 -5.94 4.09 -4.56
N TYR A 49 -4.98 5.00 -4.42
CA TYR A 49 -3.58 4.75 -4.77
C TYR A 49 -2.61 4.88 -3.62
N CYS A 50 -2.92 5.69 -2.62
CA CYS A 50 -2.01 6.00 -1.51
C CYS A 50 -2.43 5.31 -0.21
N ALA A 51 -3.75 5.32 0.09
CA ALA A 51 -4.28 4.76 1.32
C ALA A 51 -3.99 3.27 1.55
N PRO A 52 -3.88 2.41 0.54
CA PRO A 52 -3.48 1.02 0.75
C PRO A 52 -2.18 0.85 1.53
N CYS A 53 -1.22 1.74 1.35
CA CYS A 53 0.04 1.77 2.11
C CYS A 53 0.00 2.78 3.25
N HIS A 54 -0.39 4.05 2.96
CA HIS A 54 -0.31 5.15 3.93
C HIS A 54 -1.49 5.23 4.90
N GLY A 55 -2.51 4.37 4.76
CA GLY A 55 -3.72 4.44 5.59
C GLY A 55 -4.73 5.48 5.10
N ALA A 56 -5.99 5.28 5.43
CA ALA A 56 -7.06 6.21 5.07
C ALA A 56 -6.91 7.59 5.76
N ASP A 57 -6.24 7.59 6.90
CA ASP A 57 -5.92 8.77 7.72
C ASP A 57 -4.53 9.37 7.45
N GLY A 58 -3.71 8.74 6.60
CA GLY A 58 -2.38 9.19 6.22
C GLY A 58 -1.25 8.82 7.19
N ARG A 59 -1.49 7.97 8.19
CA ARG A 59 -0.54 7.67 9.28
C ARG A 59 0.44 6.53 8.99
N GLY A 60 0.49 6.00 7.77
CA GLY A 60 1.37 4.90 7.41
C GLY A 60 0.86 3.52 7.85
N ASN A 61 -0.41 3.41 8.24
CA ASN A 61 -1.05 2.22 8.80
C ASN A 61 -1.98 1.50 7.80
N GLY A 62 -1.73 1.65 6.51
CA GLY A 62 -2.54 1.01 5.48
C GLY A 62 -2.45 -0.53 5.53
N PRO A 63 -3.44 -1.22 4.96
CA PRO A 63 -3.52 -2.69 5.02
C PRO A 63 -2.32 -3.40 4.39
N ILE A 64 -1.58 -2.76 3.50
CA ILE A 64 -0.36 -3.32 2.88
C ILE A 64 0.90 -2.95 3.68
N ALA A 65 0.85 -1.97 4.59
CA ALA A 65 2.01 -1.51 5.32
C ALA A 65 2.82 -2.61 6.02
N PRO A 66 2.21 -3.66 6.62
CA PRO A 66 2.94 -4.75 7.26
C PRO A 66 3.77 -5.61 6.29
N GLU A 67 3.45 -5.60 5.00
CA GLU A 67 4.14 -6.38 3.97
C GLU A 67 5.37 -5.63 3.38
N LEU A 68 5.51 -4.35 3.70
CA LEU A 68 6.58 -3.51 3.16
C LEU A 68 7.84 -3.61 4.02
N LYS A 69 9.00 -3.63 3.39
CA LYS A 69 10.30 -3.67 4.06
C LYS A 69 10.58 -2.40 4.85
N VAL A 70 10.06 -1.28 4.37
CA VAL A 70 10.16 0.01 5.03
C VAL A 70 8.74 0.52 5.34
N PRO A 71 8.44 0.83 6.60
CA PRO A 71 7.14 1.37 6.96
C PRO A 71 6.82 2.64 6.16
N PRO A 72 5.58 2.78 5.64
CA PRO A 72 5.18 4.00 4.95
C PRO A 72 5.23 5.20 5.89
N ALA A 73 5.68 6.35 5.38
CA ALA A 73 5.75 7.58 6.15
C ALA A 73 4.37 8.03 6.64
N ASP A 74 4.33 8.62 7.85
CA ASP A 74 3.17 9.38 8.33
C ASP A 74 3.08 10.70 7.54
N LEU A 75 2.07 10.79 6.68
CA LEU A 75 1.83 11.95 5.83
C LEU A 75 1.10 13.08 6.55
N THR A 76 0.67 12.89 7.80
CA THR A 76 -0.07 13.92 8.56
C THR A 76 0.85 14.94 9.24
N VAL A 77 2.15 14.66 9.28
CA VAL A 77 3.14 15.45 10.00
C VAL A 77 4.14 16.17 9.09
N LEU A 78 3.88 16.20 7.79
CA LEU A 78 4.80 16.82 6.81
C LEU A 78 5.04 18.30 7.10
N SER A 79 3.99 19.06 7.43
CA SER A 79 4.13 20.48 7.82
C SER A 79 4.94 20.65 9.09
N ARG A 80 4.68 19.83 10.11
CA ARG A 80 5.42 19.85 11.38
C ARG A 80 6.91 19.59 11.16
N ASN A 81 7.23 18.60 10.33
CA ASN A 81 8.62 18.23 10.02
C ASN A 81 9.31 19.25 9.10
N ASN A 82 8.56 20.19 8.53
CA ASN A 82 9.04 21.26 7.67
C ASN A 82 8.75 22.66 8.28
N HIS A 83 9.08 22.83 9.55
CA HIS A 83 8.99 24.13 10.27
C HIS A 83 7.58 24.77 10.20
N GLY A 84 6.53 23.97 10.22
CA GLY A 84 5.14 24.43 10.21
C GLY A 84 4.58 24.75 8.82
N LYS A 85 5.37 24.63 7.77
CA LYS A 85 4.95 24.91 6.39
C LYS A 85 4.80 23.61 5.59
N PHE A 86 3.68 23.44 4.90
CA PHE A 86 3.49 22.28 4.01
C PHE A 86 4.50 22.31 2.85
N PRO A 87 5.27 21.21 2.63
CA PRO A 87 6.35 21.19 1.66
C PRO A 87 5.84 20.81 0.25
N ASP A 88 4.90 21.59 -0.32
CA ASP A 88 4.20 21.29 -1.57
C ASP A 88 5.14 20.94 -2.71
N SER A 89 6.17 21.76 -2.97
CA SER A 89 7.12 21.51 -4.06
C SER A 89 7.88 20.20 -3.91
N HIS A 90 8.22 19.82 -2.68
CA HIS A 90 8.87 18.53 -2.38
C HIS A 90 7.91 17.37 -2.64
N ILE A 91 6.66 17.48 -2.18
CA ILE A 91 5.63 16.44 -2.41
C ILE A 91 5.36 16.26 -3.91
N VAL A 92 5.20 17.36 -4.64
CA VAL A 92 5.04 17.31 -6.11
C VAL A 92 6.23 16.61 -6.76
N SER A 93 7.47 16.92 -6.35
CA SER A 93 8.68 16.28 -6.87
C SER A 93 8.71 14.79 -6.58
N VAL A 94 8.40 14.38 -5.35
CA VAL A 94 8.32 12.96 -4.94
C VAL A 94 7.29 12.21 -5.76
N LEU A 95 6.10 12.78 -5.96
CA LEU A 95 5.05 12.14 -6.76
C LEU A 95 5.42 12.04 -8.24
N GLN A 96 6.13 13.02 -8.77
CA GLN A 96 6.54 13.04 -10.19
C GLN A 96 7.71 12.10 -10.49
N ASN A 97 8.72 12.11 -9.61
CA ASN A 97 10.05 11.57 -9.90
C ASN A 97 10.44 10.41 -8.97
N GLY A 98 9.67 10.17 -7.92
CA GLY A 98 10.01 9.25 -6.83
C GLY A 98 10.86 9.94 -5.75
N THR A 99 11.18 9.17 -4.71
CA THR A 99 12.06 9.64 -3.64
C THR A 99 13.53 9.54 -4.08
N GLU A 100 14.37 10.48 -3.68
CA GLU A 100 15.82 10.41 -3.90
C GLU A 100 16.47 9.21 -3.19
N LEU A 101 15.76 8.61 -2.24
CA LEU A 101 16.17 7.40 -1.53
C LEU A 101 16.28 6.13 -2.40
N ARG A 102 15.97 6.22 -3.70
CA ARG A 102 16.21 5.12 -4.67
C ARG A 102 17.66 4.64 -4.67
N ALA A 103 18.60 5.50 -4.33
CA ALA A 103 20.02 5.15 -4.18
C ALA A 103 20.28 4.13 -3.05
N HIS A 104 19.32 3.95 -2.13
CA HIS A 104 19.39 3.05 -0.98
C HIS A 104 18.39 1.89 -1.01
N GLY A 105 17.76 1.61 -2.17
CA GLY A 105 17.04 0.35 -2.39
C GLY A 105 15.59 0.28 -1.93
N THR A 106 14.88 1.38 -1.72
CA THR A 106 13.46 1.37 -1.42
C THR A 106 12.61 1.69 -2.65
N GLU A 107 12.36 0.68 -3.49
CA GLU A 107 11.46 0.78 -4.66
C GLU A 107 9.98 0.55 -4.31
N GLU A 108 9.61 0.53 -3.04
CA GLU A 108 8.28 0.12 -2.60
C GLU A 108 7.21 1.17 -2.86
N MET A 109 7.57 2.47 -2.88
CA MET A 109 6.64 3.52 -3.29
C MET A 109 6.71 3.74 -4.81
N PRO A 110 5.60 3.55 -5.55
CA PRO A 110 5.57 3.77 -6.99
C PRO A 110 5.91 5.21 -7.38
N VAL A 111 6.55 5.38 -8.53
CA VAL A 111 6.72 6.71 -9.14
C VAL A 111 5.44 7.06 -9.88
N TRP A 112 4.67 7.98 -9.32
CA TRP A 112 3.31 8.27 -9.79
C TRP A 112 3.25 9.08 -11.08
N GLY A 113 4.27 9.89 -11.37
CA GLY A 113 4.31 10.71 -12.58
C GLY A 113 4.09 9.92 -13.87
N PRO A 114 4.89 8.87 -14.16
CA PRO A 114 4.68 8.00 -15.31
C PRO A 114 3.35 7.24 -15.27
N ILE A 115 2.90 6.82 -14.08
CA ILE A 115 1.63 6.07 -13.91
C ILE A 115 0.46 6.97 -14.28
N PHE A 116 0.39 8.18 -13.71
CA PHE A 116 -0.67 9.14 -13.99
C PHE A 116 -0.65 9.62 -15.45
N GLY A 117 0.53 9.72 -16.06
CA GLY A 117 0.65 10.07 -17.49
C GLY A 117 0.11 8.99 -18.43
N LYS A 118 0.04 7.73 -18.00
CA LYS A 118 -0.52 6.63 -18.78
C LYS A 118 -2.02 6.42 -18.57
N MET A 119 -2.62 7.03 -17.55
CA MET A 119 -4.04 6.86 -17.23
C MET A 119 -4.95 7.57 -18.23
N ASP A 120 -4.51 8.71 -18.75
CA ASP A 120 -5.19 9.42 -19.83
C ASP A 120 -4.16 9.93 -20.84
N VAL A 121 -4.05 9.22 -21.94
CA VAL A 121 -3.12 9.58 -23.02
C VAL A 121 -3.66 10.71 -23.93
N THR A 122 -4.96 11.02 -23.78
CA THR A 122 -5.63 12.06 -24.61
C THR A 122 -5.41 13.46 -24.05
N ASN A 123 -5.12 13.58 -22.74
CA ASN A 123 -4.82 14.85 -22.09
C ASN A 123 -3.54 14.78 -21.25
N PRO A 124 -2.37 15.14 -21.80
CA PRO A 124 -1.10 15.11 -21.06
C PRO A 124 -1.07 16.01 -19.82
N GLN A 125 -1.95 17.02 -19.74
CA GLN A 125 -2.02 17.92 -18.59
C GLN A 125 -2.68 17.26 -17.35
N ASP A 126 -3.47 16.21 -17.54
CA ASP A 126 -4.11 15.48 -16.45
C ASP A 126 -3.09 14.90 -15.46
N LYS A 127 -1.90 14.53 -15.91
CA LYS A 127 -0.81 14.09 -15.02
C LYS A 127 -0.48 15.15 -13.96
N LEU A 128 -0.28 16.38 -14.37
CA LEU A 128 0.08 17.47 -13.45
C LEU A 128 -1.10 17.84 -12.55
N LEU A 129 -2.31 17.84 -13.10
CA LEU A 129 -3.53 18.09 -12.35
C LEU A 129 -3.73 17.03 -11.26
N ARG A 130 -3.50 15.74 -11.56
CA ARG A 130 -3.58 14.64 -10.60
C ARG A 130 -2.58 14.84 -9.46
N ILE A 131 -1.32 15.10 -9.78
CA ILE A 131 -0.26 15.30 -8.78
C ILE A 131 -0.58 16.50 -7.88
N SER A 132 -0.95 17.63 -8.47
CA SER A 132 -1.31 18.84 -7.71
C SER A 132 -2.52 18.61 -6.79
N ASN A 133 -3.55 17.92 -7.27
CA ASN A 133 -4.73 17.67 -6.44
C ASN A 133 -4.46 16.65 -5.32
N VAL A 134 -3.59 15.65 -5.55
CA VAL A 134 -3.14 14.77 -4.46
C VAL A 134 -2.34 15.56 -3.44
N SER A 135 -1.41 16.42 -3.85
CA SER A 135 -0.64 17.28 -2.92
C SER A 135 -1.55 18.16 -2.08
N ARG A 136 -2.52 18.85 -2.69
CA ARG A 136 -3.52 19.66 -1.95
C ARG A 136 -4.34 18.83 -0.97
N TYR A 137 -4.71 17.60 -1.33
CA TYR A 137 -5.42 16.75 -0.38
C TYR A 137 -4.53 16.37 0.82
N LEU A 138 -3.26 16.05 0.60
CA LEU A 138 -2.30 15.78 1.67
C LEU A 138 -2.13 16.99 2.62
N GLU A 139 -2.18 18.21 2.09
CA GLU A 139 -2.17 19.42 2.91
C GLU A 139 -3.37 19.48 3.86
N THR A 140 -4.55 19.01 3.45
CA THR A 140 -5.73 18.95 4.33
C THR A 140 -5.64 17.93 5.46
N LEU A 141 -4.72 16.95 5.35
CA LEU A 141 -4.51 15.92 6.37
C LEU A 141 -3.55 16.37 7.48
N GLN A 142 -2.91 17.54 7.35
CA GLN A 142 -1.88 17.95 8.30
C GLN A 142 -2.45 18.18 9.70
N VAL A 143 -1.80 17.53 10.71
CA VAL A 143 -2.07 17.81 12.12
C VAL A 143 -1.33 19.09 12.53
N LYS A 144 -1.99 19.89 13.35
CA LYS A 144 -1.43 21.12 13.92
C LYS A 144 -0.47 20.81 15.06
#